data_ae3190888e2a27541b89debde5058659
#
_entry.id   ae3190888e2a27541b89debde5058659
#
_cell.length_a   1.000
_cell.length_b   1.000
_cell.length_c   1.000
_cell.angle_alpha   90.00
_cell.angle_beta   90.00
_cell.angle_gamma   90.00
#
_symmetry.space_group_name_H-M   'P 1'
#
loop_
_entity.id
_entity.type
_entity.pdbx_description
1 polymer ?
#
loop_
_entity_poly.entity_id
_entity_poly.type
_entity_poly.pdbx_seq_one_letter_code
_entity_poly.pdbx_strand_id
1 'polypeptide(L)'
;MAQIYASTKPGVNPAEGWAAAIGSLSTGANLVLNNSELLKTISDKNGQLYDKKLKDFEKWFLPKAFAFGEGFEKAISPAAWEKFLKDLFEKADQGWKNFYKEQLEEGLLPALLDLTDFLDKVLEPFKTYNKDGKYHIYDPLTLDLDGDGIETVSHNGYKGALFDHDGDGIRTASGWVASDAGLLVVDRNGDGIINDGKALFGESSVLKDGTKAVHGYAALAEYDSNGDGVVDAKDADFDKLRVWRDLNQDGVSQKEELFTLEEVGVQSLNVAYQDTNQNLGNGNRLSQEGSYTGKDGNVRKMGDLLFGNNTLYSRYSQSVNLTDEQRAAANLQGIGRLRDLREAAALSPALAAALQAYTKAETKVQQKALLDDLVDKWAQTDPNYSVGTRFSAPMLRTANEGVALTPGQEKAMLMVGSVSDEYKEKLHELRTKIAALDAFSGEKSGVIYVQSKEQMESFLKTVRETYGKLTDNVYENLLFQTRLQPYLNKIGLKLENGEFKLDFTDVAALFGEVYARSPEKAFVDLGEFLAYSKISSGDNAFTELSSLMAQYSLDAVNSGTFEQYAEALGKEAMEKLGHKTGTEKDDTLYGNELANFITGGAGDDAISGYGGNDILHGGSGNDTLQ
;
A
#
# COMPACT_ATOMS: atom_id res chain seq x y z
N MET A 1 -16.24 -29.10 28.51
CA MET A 1 -17.13 -28.53 29.57
C MET A 1 -16.36 -28.33 30.87
N ALA A 2 -15.78 -29.36 31.51
CA ALA A 2 -14.97 -29.20 32.72
C ALA A 2 -13.78 -28.22 32.53
N GLN A 3 -13.17 -28.20 31.36
CA GLN A 3 -12.08 -27.27 31.02
C GLN A 3 -12.58 -25.83 30.76
N ILE A 4 -13.77 -25.66 30.18
CA ILE A 4 -14.42 -24.34 30.04
C ILE A 4 -14.72 -23.78 31.43
N TYR A 5 -15.24 -24.61 32.34
CA TYR A 5 -15.52 -24.24 33.73
C TYR A 5 -14.24 -23.87 34.51
N ALA A 6 -13.12 -24.55 34.22
CA ALA A 6 -11.83 -24.23 34.85
C ALA A 6 -11.25 -22.90 34.37
N SER A 7 -11.51 -22.47 33.13
CA SER A 7 -11.02 -21.24 32.55
C SER A 7 -11.73 -19.96 33.06
N THR A 8 -12.87 -20.12 33.74
CA THR A 8 -13.61 -19.00 34.33
C THR A 8 -13.21 -18.71 35.80
N LYS A 9 -12.21 -19.43 36.36
CA LYS A 9 -11.72 -19.17 37.72
C LYS A 9 -10.80 -17.92 37.73
N PRO A 10 -10.88 -17.09 38.80
CA PRO A 10 -9.97 -15.96 38.98
C PRO A 10 -8.51 -16.42 39.01
N GLY A 11 -7.67 -15.83 38.17
CA GLY A 11 -6.21 -16.10 38.11
C GLY A 11 -5.77 -17.03 36.97
N VAL A 12 -6.67 -17.51 36.13
CA VAL A 12 -6.32 -18.22 34.87
C VAL A 12 -6.42 -17.25 33.70
N ASN A 13 -5.39 -17.20 32.86
CA ASN A 13 -5.42 -16.41 31.63
C ASN A 13 -6.57 -16.91 30.75
N PRO A 14 -7.59 -16.09 30.45
CA PRO A 14 -8.74 -16.53 29.65
C PRO A 14 -8.35 -17.15 28.31
N ALA A 15 -7.30 -16.63 27.65
CA ALA A 15 -6.83 -17.15 26.36
C ALA A 15 -6.30 -18.59 26.46
N GLU A 16 -5.60 -18.95 27.53
CA GLU A 16 -5.09 -20.32 27.74
C GLU A 16 -6.21 -21.31 28.07
N GLY A 17 -7.20 -20.87 28.87
CA GLY A 17 -8.38 -21.69 29.19
C GLY A 17 -9.27 -21.94 27.97
N TRP A 18 -9.39 -20.95 27.10
CA TRP A 18 -10.11 -21.05 25.83
C TRP A 18 -9.39 -21.96 24.84
N ALA A 19 -8.05 -21.85 24.73
CA ALA A 19 -7.24 -22.73 23.91
C ALA A 19 -7.43 -24.20 24.29
N ALA A 20 -7.45 -24.52 25.59
CA ALA A 20 -7.69 -25.87 26.10
C ALA A 20 -9.13 -26.37 25.86
N ALA A 21 -10.11 -25.47 25.99
CA ALA A 21 -11.54 -25.80 25.77
C ALA A 21 -11.85 -26.05 24.29
N ILE A 22 -11.29 -25.25 23.40
CA ILE A 22 -11.42 -25.40 21.95
C ILE A 22 -10.67 -26.65 21.47
N GLY A 23 -9.45 -26.90 21.97
CA GLY A 23 -8.69 -28.12 21.66
C GLY A 23 -9.37 -29.43 22.07
N SER A 24 -10.29 -29.38 23.06
CA SER A 24 -11.08 -30.55 23.46
C SER A 24 -12.37 -30.73 22.67
N LEU A 25 -12.82 -29.72 21.94
CA LEU A 25 -14.07 -29.75 21.15
C LEU A 25 -13.86 -30.20 19.70
N SER A 26 -12.72 -30.04 19.15
CA SER A 26 -12.23 -30.67 17.89
C SER A 26 -10.84 -30.16 17.50
N THR A 27 -10.11 -30.92 16.69
CA THR A 27 -8.85 -30.56 16.05
C THR A 27 -8.96 -29.29 15.14
N GLY A 28 -10.17 -28.85 14.78
CA GLY A 28 -10.41 -27.64 14.01
C GLY A 28 -9.99 -26.35 14.71
N ALA A 29 -9.99 -26.32 16.03
CA ALA A 29 -9.46 -25.20 16.80
C ALA A 29 -7.93 -25.13 16.78
N ASN A 30 -7.24 -26.22 16.51
CA ASN A 30 -5.79 -26.21 16.34
C ASN A 30 -5.34 -25.41 15.10
N LEU A 31 -6.18 -25.27 14.08
CA LEU A 31 -5.84 -24.47 12.89
C LEU A 31 -5.80 -22.98 13.22
N VAL A 32 -6.70 -22.49 14.06
CA VAL A 32 -6.72 -21.10 14.51
C VAL A 32 -5.61 -20.84 15.53
N LEU A 33 -5.30 -21.81 16.38
CA LEU A 33 -4.38 -21.66 17.51
C LEU A 33 -2.94 -22.09 17.17
N ASN A 34 -2.72 -23.07 16.29
CA ASN A 34 -1.39 -23.45 15.81
C ASN A 34 -0.82 -22.53 14.72
N ASN A 35 -1.64 -21.67 14.14
CA ASN A 35 -1.19 -20.52 13.38
C ASN A 35 -0.89 -19.31 14.29
N SER A 36 -0.28 -19.56 15.44
CA SER A 36 0.18 -18.49 16.33
C SER A 36 1.17 -17.52 15.65
N GLU A 37 1.92 -17.97 14.64
CA GLU A 37 2.72 -17.10 13.78
C GLU A 37 1.87 -16.26 12.83
N LEU A 38 0.81 -16.82 12.25
CA LEU A 38 -0.15 -16.06 11.43
C LEU A 38 -0.91 -15.04 12.29
N LEU A 39 -1.34 -15.45 13.47
CA LEU A 39 -2.00 -14.56 14.44
C LEU A 39 -1.04 -13.51 15.01
N LYS A 40 0.24 -13.85 15.26
CA LYS A 40 1.29 -12.89 15.58
C LYS A 40 1.55 -11.92 14.43
N THR A 41 1.63 -12.41 13.21
CA THR A 41 1.86 -11.59 12.01
C THR A 41 0.67 -10.66 11.74
N ILE A 42 -0.55 -11.07 12.04
CA ILE A 42 -1.77 -10.25 11.95
C ILE A 42 -1.81 -9.24 13.12
N SER A 43 -1.47 -9.67 14.32
CA SER A 43 -1.37 -8.80 15.50
C SER A 43 -0.29 -7.74 15.35
N ASP A 44 0.88 -8.09 14.85
CA ASP A 44 2.00 -7.18 14.63
C ASP A 44 1.76 -6.19 13.50
N LYS A 45 0.90 -6.53 12.52
CA LYS A 45 0.54 -5.63 11.41
C LYS A 45 -0.68 -4.75 11.67
N ASN A 46 -1.62 -5.15 12.55
CA ASN A 46 -2.90 -4.46 12.78
C ASN A 46 -3.46 -4.68 14.20
N GLY A 47 -2.65 -4.53 15.23
CA GLY A 47 -2.99 -4.86 16.62
C GLY A 47 -4.36 -4.34 17.11
N GLN A 48 -4.77 -3.14 16.70
CA GLN A 48 -6.06 -2.57 17.09
C GLN A 48 -7.26 -3.20 16.36
N LEU A 49 -7.11 -3.59 15.10
CA LEU A 49 -8.20 -4.18 14.30
C LEU A 49 -8.48 -5.62 14.74
N TYR A 50 -7.41 -6.37 15.09
CA TYR A 50 -7.51 -7.72 15.63
C TYR A 50 -8.22 -7.75 16.98
N ASP A 51 -7.86 -6.85 17.89
CA ASP A 51 -8.47 -6.75 19.22
C ASP A 51 -9.96 -6.42 19.15
N LYS A 52 -10.37 -5.56 18.22
CA LYS A 52 -11.78 -5.22 17.99
C LYS A 52 -12.58 -6.41 17.45
N LYS A 53 -12.06 -7.12 16.45
CA LYS A 53 -12.74 -8.26 15.81
C LYS A 53 -12.78 -9.49 16.73
N LEU A 54 -11.74 -9.74 17.50
CA LEU A 54 -11.74 -10.77 18.54
C LEU A 54 -12.78 -10.44 19.63
N LYS A 55 -12.87 -9.19 20.09
CA LYS A 55 -13.88 -8.73 21.03
C LYS A 55 -15.31 -8.79 20.48
N ASP A 56 -15.49 -8.54 19.19
CA ASP A 56 -16.80 -8.67 18.53
C ASP A 56 -17.21 -10.15 18.37
N PHE A 57 -16.25 -11.03 18.04
CA PHE A 57 -16.43 -12.48 18.04
C PHE A 57 -16.72 -13.01 19.45
N GLU A 58 -15.96 -12.59 20.45
CA GLU A 58 -16.20 -12.92 21.85
C GLU A 58 -17.58 -12.46 22.32
N LYS A 59 -17.98 -11.22 22.03
CA LYS A 59 -19.32 -10.69 22.34
C LYS A 59 -20.44 -11.46 21.66
N TRP A 60 -20.20 -11.99 20.48
CA TRP A 60 -21.18 -12.78 19.75
C TRP A 60 -21.21 -14.24 20.22
N PHE A 61 -20.04 -14.85 20.46
CA PHE A 61 -19.88 -16.27 20.77
C PHE A 61 -20.14 -16.59 22.26
N LEU A 62 -19.58 -15.77 23.17
CA LEU A 62 -19.67 -16.01 24.60
C LEU A 62 -21.12 -16.11 25.14
N PRO A 63 -22.04 -15.18 24.85
CA PRO A 63 -23.41 -15.29 25.35
C PRO A 63 -24.13 -16.54 24.85
N LYS A 64 -23.79 -17.01 23.65
CA LYS A 64 -24.38 -18.21 23.06
C LYS A 64 -23.78 -19.49 23.61
N ALA A 65 -22.48 -19.49 23.90
CA ALA A 65 -21.80 -20.59 24.57
C ALA A 65 -22.26 -20.71 26.03
N PHE A 66 -22.51 -19.60 26.74
CA PHE A 66 -23.06 -19.60 28.09
C PHE A 66 -24.55 -20.02 28.13
N ALA A 67 -25.37 -19.48 27.21
CA ALA A 67 -26.77 -19.92 27.09
C ALA A 67 -26.86 -21.42 26.75
N PHE A 68 -25.84 -21.97 26.09
CA PHE A 68 -25.70 -23.38 25.78
C PHE A 68 -25.33 -24.21 27.03
N GLY A 69 -24.48 -23.68 27.91
CA GLY A 69 -24.07 -24.35 29.16
C GLY A 69 -25.20 -24.53 30.16
N GLU A 70 -26.09 -23.55 30.30
CA GLU A 70 -27.24 -23.61 31.19
C GLU A 70 -28.40 -24.51 30.68
N GLY A 71 -28.45 -24.74 29.35
CA GLY A 71 -29.48 -25.61 28.72
C GLY A 71 -29.10 -27.10 28.60
N PHE A 72 -27.86 -27.48 28.93
CA PHE A 72 -27.31 -28.81 28.64
C PHE A 72 -27.85 -29.91 29.59
N GLU A 73 -28.43 -29.55 30.74
CA GLU A 73 -29.06 -30.52 31.66
C GLU A 73 -30.42 -31.03 31.19
N LYS A 74 -31.00 -30.45 30.13
CA LYS A 74 -32.28 -30.90 29.55
C LYS A 74 -32.13 -31.22 28.07
N ALA A 75 -31.79 -32.47 27.80
CA ALA A 75 -31.90 -33.23 26.54
C ALA A 75 -32.11 -32.37 25.26
N ILE A 76 -31.05 -31.89 24.61
CA ILE A 76 -31.14 -31.34 23.26
C ILE A 76 -31.35 -32.50 22.29
N SER A 77 -32.39 -32.43 21.47
CA SER A 77 -32.63 -33.43 20.44
C SER A 77 -31.50 -33.40 19.37
N PRO A 78 -31.14 -34.52 18.74
CA PRO A 78 -30.17 -34.56 17.65
C PRO A 78 -30.43 -33.54 16.56
N ALA A 79 -31.68 -33.25 16.23
CA ALA A 79 -32.08 -32.27 15.23
C ALA A 79 -31.78 -30.81 15.65
N ALA A 80 -31.90 -30.48 16.94
CA ALA A 80 -31.55 -29.16 17.44
C ALA A 80 -30.03 -28.94 17.47
N TRP A 81 -29.27 -30.01 17.72
CA TRP A 81 -27.81 -30.03 17.65
C TRP A 81 -27.33 -29.86 16.22
N GLU A 82 -27.91 -30.58 15.26
CA GLU A 82 -27.61 -30.48 13.83
C GLU A 82 -27.90 -29.07 13.30
N LYS A 83 -29.04 -28.48 13.66
CA LYS A 83 -29.38 -27.10 13.31
C LYS A 83 -28.39 -26.08 13.88
N PHE A 84 -28.00 -26.26 15.16
CA PHE A 84 -27.02 -25.39 15.81
C PHE A 84 -25.67 -25.46 15.11
N LEU A 85 -25.18 -26.67 14.79
CA LEU A 85 -23.92 -26.85 14.05
C LEU A 85 -24.01 -26.22 12.67
N LYS A 86 -25.13 -26.42 11.95
CA LYS A 86 -25.34 -25.82 10.65
C LYS A 86 -25.32 -24.27 10.71
N ASP A 87 -26.04 -23.67 11.66
CA ASP A 87 -26.04 -22.22 11.88
C ASP A 87 -24.65 -21.68 12.29
N LEU A 88 -23.88 -22.47 13.04
CA LEU A 88 -22.52 -22.16 13.45
C LEU A 88 -21.56 -22.19 12.24
N PHE A 89 -21.68 -23.24 11.41
CA PHE A 89 -20.86 -23.40 10.20
C PHE A 89 -21.19 -22.35 9.15
N GLU A 90 -22.46 -22.03 8.89
CA GLU A 90 -22.84 -20.98 7.96
C GLU A 90 -22.29 -19.61 8.36
N LYS A 91 -22.23 -19.33 9.66
CA LYS A 91 -21.68 -18.05 10.17
C LYS A 91 -20.17 -18.05 10.27
N ALA A 92 -19.57 -19.21 10.58
CA ALA A 92 -18.12 -19.37 10.51
C ALA A 92 -17.63 -19.24 9.05
N ASP A 93 -18.35 -19.87 8.10
CA ASP A 93 -18.08 -19.75 6.67
C ASP A 93 -18.11 -18.29 6.19
N GLN A 94 -19.12 -17.52 6.59
CA GLN A 94 -19.18 -16.10 6.26
C GLN A 94 -18.05 -15.28 6.92
N GLY A 95 -17.69 -15.62 8.16
CA GLY A 95 -16.56 -15.00 8.87
C GLY A 95 -15.22 -15.29 8.18
N TRP A 96 -15.00 -16.54 7.73
CA TRP A 96 -13.83 -16.94 6.99
C TRP A 96 -13.79 -16.34 5.58
N LYS A 97 -14.91 -16.26 4.87
CA LYS A 97 -15.00 -15.58 3.57
C LYS A 97 -14.64 -14.10 3.70
N ASN A 98 -15.13 -13.45 4.74
CA ASN A 98 -14.78 -12.05 5.02
C ASN A 98 -13.31 -11.91 5.41
N PHE A 99 -12.76 -12.81 6.22
CA PHE A 99 -11.34 -12.85 6.59
C PHE A 99 -10.45 -13.08 5.38
N TYR A 100 -10.77 -14.05 4.50
CA TYR A 100 -10.00 -14.26 3.27
C TYR A 100 -10.13 -13.11 2.29
N LYS A 101 -11.31 -12.53 2.17
CA LYS A 101 -11.52 -11.33 1.36
C LYS A 101 -10.66 -10.18 1.89
N GLU A 102 -10.65 -9.94 3.19
CA GLU A 102 -9.81 -8.95 3.84
C GLU A 102 -8.30 -9.27 3.71
N GLN A 103 -7.89 -10.54 3.84
CA GLN A 103 -6.50 -10.97 3.63
C GLN A 103 -6.04 -10.81 2.17
N LEU A 104 -6.91 -11.06 1.21
CA LEU A 104 -6.66 -10.75 -0.18
C LEU A 104 -6.59 -9.22 -0.39
N GLU A 105 -7.49 -8.47 0.21
CA GLU A 105 -7.47 -7.00 0.19
C GLU A 105 -6.23 -6.42 0.91
N GLU A 106 -5.82 -6.96 2.06
CA GLU A 106 -4.67 -6.52 2.86
C GLU A 106 -3.33 -7.10 2.37
N GLY A 107 -3.34 -8.31 1.80
CA GLY A 107 -2.18 -8.95 1.19
C GLY A 107 -1.70 -8.26 -0.09
N LEU A 108 -2.45 -7.27 -0.58
CA LEU A 108 -2.17 -6.47 -1.77
C LEU A 108 -1.29 -5.25 -1.47
N LEU A 109 -1.25 -4.80 -0.21
CA LEU A 109 -0.35 -3.72 0.23
C LEU A 109 1.13 -3.98 -0.15
N PRO A 110 1.70 -5.18 0.06
CA PRO A 110 3.06 -5.45 -0.37
C PRO A 110 3.33 -5.27 -1.85
N ALA A 111 2.34 -5.51 -2.72
CA ALA A 111 2.51 -5.37 -4.16
C ALA A 111 2.58 -3.90 -4.60
N LEU A 112 1.81 -3.01 -3.96
CA LEU A 112 1.95 -1.56 -4.17
C LEU A 112 3.29 -1.04 -3.61
N LEU A 113 3.79 -1.62 -2.51
CA LEU A 113 5.08 -1.27 -1.93
C LEU A 113 6.26 -1.70 -2.81
N ASP A 114 6.17 -2.84 -3.50
CA ASP A 114 7.18 -3.25 -4.50
C ASP A 114 7.21 -2.27 -5.69
N LEU A 115 6.05 -1.69 -6.06
CA LEU A 115 5.97 -0.63 -7.04
C LEU A 115 6.64 0.67 -6.53
N THR A 116 6.60 0.96 -5.23
CA THR A 116 7.20 2.17 -4.66
C THR A 116 8.71 2.19 -4.87
N ASP A 117 9.42 1.10 -4.58
CA ASP A 117 10.86 0.98 -4.82
C ASP A 117 11.22 1.12 -6.30
N PHE A 118 10.34 0.63 -7.19
CA PHE A 118 10.52 0.76 -8.63
C PHE A 118 10.28 2.20 -9.09
N LEU A 119 9.18 2.82 -8.67
CA LEU A 119 8.87 4.22 -8.97
C LEU A 119 9.96 5.14 -8.43
N ASP A 120 10.48 4.88 -7.25
CA ASP A 120 11.56 5.65 -6.64
C ASP A 120 12.81 5.63 -7.51
N LYS A 121 13.21 4.45 -7.98
CA LYS A 121 14.38 4.28 -8.87
C LYS A 121 14.19 4.87 -10.26
N VAL A 122 12.99 4.73 -10.84
CA VAL A 122 12.72 5.20 -12.22
C VAL A 122 12.46 6.69 -12.25
N LEU A 123 11.85 7.25 -11.21
CA LEU A 123 11.59 8.68 -11.11
C LEU A 123 12.78 9.47 -10.55
N GLU A 124 13.81 8.81 -10.01
CA GLU A 124 15.02 9.43 -9.48
C GLU A 124 15.62 10.48 -10.42
N PRO A 125 15.78 10.22 -11.74
CA PRO A 125 16.30 11.23 -12.68
C PRO A 125 15.40 12.45 -12.88
N PHE A 126 14.14 12.37 -12.45
CA PHE A 126 13.13 13.41 -12.63
C PHE A 126 12.79 14.15 -11.35
N LYS A 127 13.33 13.71 -10.21
CA LYS A 127 13.17 14.40 -8.94
C LYS A 127 13.79 15.78 -9.01
N THR A 128 13.06 16.80 -8.59
CA THR A 128 13.58 18.14 -8.41
C THR A 128 14.41 18.19 -7.14
N TYR A 129 15.73 18.20 -7.29
CA TYR A 129 16.60 18.56 -6.18
C TYR A 129 16.55 20.07 -5.97
N ASN A 130 16.44 20.50 -4.72
CA ASN A 130 16.77 21.86 -4.36
C ASN A 130 18.19 22.20 -4.83
N LYS A 131 18.52 23.49 -4.99
CA LYS A 131 19.86 23.95 -5.41
C LYS A 131 21.04 23.30 -4.67
N ASP A 132 20.76 22.70 -3.51
CA ASP A 132 21.73 22.05 -2.63
C ASP A 132 21.69 20.50 -2.71
N GLY A 133 20.96 19.91 -3.66
CA GLY A 133 20.85 18.46 -3.83
C GLY A 133 20.06 17.75 -2.71
N LYS A 134 19.14 18.47 -2.06
CA LYS A 134 18.38 17.96 -0.92
C LYS A 134 16.97 17.56 -1.33
N TYR A 135 16.51 16.42 -0.82
CA TYR A 135 15.09 16.03 -0.83
C TYR A 135 14.25 17.04 -0.01
N HIS A 136 12.93 17.04 -0.16
CA HIS A 136 12.06 17.76 0.76
C HIS A 136 12.39 17.35 2.19
N ILE A 137 12.76 18.32 2.99
CA ILE A 137 13.30 18.11 4.31
C ILE A 137 12.46 18.98 5.22
N TYR A 138 11.80 18.34 6.15
CA TYR A 138 11.05 19.03 7.20
C TYR A 138 11.99 19.31 8.36
N ASP A 139 11.98 20.52 8.87
CA ASP A 139 12.98 21.04 9.83
C ASP A 139 12.38 21.39 11.21
N PRO A 140 11.90 20.42 12.00
CA PRO A 140 11.38 20.70 13.33
C PRO A 140 12.50 20.95 14.36
N LEU A 141 12.27 21.93 15.24
CA LEU A 141 13.13 22.18 16.40
C LEU A 141 12.87 21.14 17.50
N THR A 142 13.93 20.46 17.93
CA THR A 142 13.88 19.30 18.83
C THR A 142 14.75 19.54 20.06
N LEU A 143 14.30 19.07 21.24
CA LEU A 143 15.00 19.12 22.51
C LEU A 143 15.51 17.72 22.90
N ASP A 144 16.77 17.63 23.27
CA ASP A 144 17.39 16.50 23.95
C ASP A 144 16.98 16.53 25.43
N LEU A 145 16.00 15.70 25.83
CA LEU A 145 15.37 15.79 27.14
C LEU A 145 16.11 15.00 28.23
N ASP A 146 16.86 13.97 27.88
CA ASP A 146 17.60 13.11 28.82
C ASP A 146 19.09 13.45 28.88
N GLY A 147 19.66 14.14 27.90
CA GLY A 147 21.00 14.70 27.90
C GLY A 147 22.08 13.81 27.31
N ASP A 148 21.71 12.80 26.53
CA ASP A 148 22.64 11.89 25.83
C ASP A 148 22.81 12.22 24.34
N GLY A 149 22.02 13.15 23.82
CA GLY A 149 22.05 13.69 22.45
C GLY A 149 20.69 13.70 21.79
N ILE A 150 20.63 14.15 20.55
CA ILE A 150 19.39 14.14 19.77
C ILE A 150 19.39 12.89 18.87
N GLU A 151 18.54 11.93 19.19
CA GLU A 151 18.37 10.70 18.45
C GLU A 151 17.18 10.80 17.50
N THR A 152 17.31 10.06 16.39
CA THR A 152 16.26 9.98 15.37
C THR A 152 16.05 8.55 14.89
N VAL A 153 14.83 8.27 14.42
CA VAL A 153 14.49 7.01 13.74
C VAL A 153 14.23 7.26 12.26
N SER A 154 14.42 6.21 11.44
CA SER A 154 14.07 6.26 10.02
C SER A 154 12.57 6.20 9.82
N HIS A 155 12.08 6.66 8.66
CA HIS A 155 10.74 6.32 8.25
C HIS A 155 10.59 4.78 8.15
N ASN A 156 9.44 4.26 8.55
CA ASN A 156 9.13 2.83 8.49
C ASN A 156 7.80 2.61 7.71
N GLY A 157 7.63 3.34 6.62
CA GLY A 157 6.41 3.33 5.83
C GLY A 157 5.18 3.57 6.71
N TYR A 158 4.13 2.79 6.50
CA TYR A 158 2.89 2.91 7.29
C TYR A 158 3.00 2.44 8.76
N LYS A 159 4.14 1.91 9.18
CA LYS A 159 4.41 1.48 10.57
C LYS A 159 5.17 2.51 11.39
N GLY A 160 5.69 3.54 10.75
CA GLY A 160 6.39 4.65 11.38
C GLY A 160 5.52 5.89 11.46
N ALA A 161 6.14 7.00 11.85
CA ALA A 161 5.46 8.28 11.92
C ALA A 161 4.97 8.73 10.53
N LEU A 162 3.69 9.07 10.45
CA LEU A 162 3.08 9.77 9.34
C LEU A 162 2.55 11.12 9.84
N PHE A 163 3.15 12.20 9.36
CA PHE A 163 2.78 13.54 9.79
C PHE A 163 2.59 14.49 8.60
N ASP A 164 1.68 15.45 8.74
CA ASP A 164 1.41 16.50 7.76
C ASP A 164 2.34 17.70 8.03
N HIS A 165 3.55 17.65 7.51
CA HIS A 165 4.59 18.63 7.81
C HIS A 165 4.38 20.00 7.17
N ASP A 166 3.73 20.07 6.02
CA ASP A 166 3.52 21.33 5.26
C ASP A 166 2.10 21.88 5.35
N GLY A 167 1.21 21.13 6.00
CA GLY A 167 -0.17 21.52 6.25
C GLY A 167 -1.03 21.49 5.00
N ASP A 168 -0.74 20.57 4.07
CA ASP A 168 -1.51 20.34 2.85
C ASP A 168 -2.67 19.35 3.02
N GLY A 169 -2.77 18.74 4.21
CA GLY A 169 -3.79 17.75 4.56
C GLY A 169 -3.38 16.32 4.23
N ILE A 170 -2.14 16.07 3.84
CA ILE A 170 -1.59 14.75 3.55
C ILE A 170 -0.47 14.44 4.54
N ARG A 171 -0.67 13.43 5.36
CA ARG A 171 0.39 12.89 6.23
C ARG A 171 1.30 12.00 5.42
N THR A 172 2.61 12.26 5.47
CA THR A 172 3.63 11.47 4.77
C THR A 172 4.57 10.80 5.75
N ALA A 173 5.10 9.62 5.39
CA ALA A 173 6.10 8.95 6.20
C ALA A 173 7.41 9.73 6.16
N SER A 174 7.95 10.05 7.34
CA SER A 174 9.23 10.75 7.48
C SER A 174 10.10 10.09 8.55
N GLY A 175 11.38 10.44 8.55
CA GLY A 175 12.21 10.27 9.74
C GLY A 175 11.54 10.97 10.93
N TRP A 176 11.83 10.53 12.13
CA TRP A 176 11.18 11.03 13.32
C TRP A 176 12.16 11.12 14.49
N VAL A 177 11.76 11.81 15.56
CA VAL A 177 12.53 11.85 16.81
C VAL A 177 12.38 10.54 17.58
N ALA A 178 13.39 10.18 18.38
CA ALA A 178 13.26 9.11 19.36
C ALA A 178 12.26 9.48 20.46
N SER A 179 11.72 8.50 21.17
CA SER A 179 10.64 8.70 22.17
C SER A 179 11.07 9.45 23.42
N ASP A 180 12.38 9.55 23.67
CA ASP A 180 13.02 10.31 24.76
C ASP A 180 13.32 11.76 24.41
N ALA A 181 13.39 12.11 23.13
CA ALA A 181 13.46 13.49 22.64
C ALA A 181 12.06 14.14 22.58
N GLY A 182 12.02 15.45 22.36
CA GLY A 182 10.76 16.20 22.26
C GLY A 182 10.77 17.28 21.18
N LEU A 183 9.71 17.37 20.41
CA LEU A 183 9.49 18.43 19.42
C LEU A 183 8.96 19.68 20.12
N LEU A 184 9.58 20.85 19.87
CA LEU A 184 9.02 22.12 20.32
C LEU A 184 7.82 22.48 19.45
N VAL A 185 6.68 22.79 20.10
CA VAL A 185 5.41 22.99 19.42
C VAL A 185 4.58 24.11 20.07
N VAL A 186 3.58 24.59 19.32
CA VAL A 186 2.55 25.48 19.85
C VAL A 186 1.18 25.03 19.38
N ASP A 187 0.29 24.75 20.32
CA ASP A 187 -1.12 24.46 20.03
C ASP A 187 -1.84 25.78 19.71
N ARG A 188 -1.91 26.14 18.42
CA ARG A 188 -2.43 27.43 17.96
C ARG A 188 -3.95 27.51 18.00
N ASN A 189 -4.64 26.40 17.89
CA ASN A 189 -6.11 26.34 17.88
C ASN A 189 -6.70 25.98 19.25
N GLY A 190 -5.86 25.57 20.21
CA GLY A 190 -6.26 25.26 21.58
C GLY A 190 -7.05 23.97 21.73
N ASP A 191 -6.94 23.03 20.77
CA ASP A 191 -7.66 21.75 20.83
C ASP A 191 -6.91 20.66 21.60
N GLY A 192 -5.67 20.92 21.97
CA GLY A 192 -4.80 20.00 22.71
C GLY A 192 -4.17 18.94 21.82
N ILE A 193 -4.06 19.19 20.51
CA ILE A 193 -3.51 18.28 19.51
C ILE A 193 -2.60 19.06 18.56
N ILE A 194 -1.50 18.44 18.12
CA ILE A 194 -0.64 18.96 17.07
C ILE A 194 -1.08 18.34 15.75
N ASN A 195 -1.72 19.13 14.92
CA ASN A 195 -2.42 18.67 13.73
C ASN A 195 -1.52 18.59 12.49
N ASP A 196 -0.63 19.57 12.32
CA ASP A 196 0.24 19.73 11.15
C ASP A 196 1.53 20.49 11.51
N GLY A 197 2.43 20.61 10.53
CA GLY A 197 3.72 21.28 10.69
C GLY A 197 3.65 22.77 10.99
N LYS A 198 2.49 23.43 10.83
CA LYS A 198 2.32 24.84 11.23
C LYS A 198 2.37 25.02 12.74
N ALA A 199 2.14 23.96 13.51
CA ALA A 199 2.28 23.94 14.96
C ALA A 199 3.71 23.62 15.43
N LEU A 200 4.58 23.11 14.55
CA LEU A 200 6.00 22.90 14.82
C LEU A 200 6.79 24.21 14.66
N PHE A 201 8.01 24.23 15.19
CA PHE A 201 8.99 25.29 14.94
C PHE A 201 9.91 24.85 13.79
N GLY A 202 9.65 25.32 12.57
CA GLY A 202 10.35 24.96 11.36
C GLY A 202 9.91 25.80 10.16
N GLU A 203 10.26 25.38 8.95
CA GLU A 203 9.94 26.10 7.70
C GLU A 203 8.44 26.27 7.41
N SER A 204 7.60 25.47 8.05
CA SER A 204 6.13 25.57 7.93
C SER A 204 5.52 26.56 8.94
N SER A 205 6.29 27.06 9.91
CA SER A 205 5.85 28.08 10.86
C SER A 205 5.60 29.43 10.18
N VAL A 206 4.46 30.02 10.48
CA VAL A 206 4.11 31.37 9.99
C VAL A 206 4.52 32.41 11.02
N LEU A 207 5.40 33.33 10.61
CA LEU A 207 5.91 34.43 11.42
C LEU A 207 4.84 35.54 11.60
N LYS A 208 5.07 36.46 12.52
CA LYS A 208 4.15 37.59 12.82
C LYS A 208 3.89 38.48 11.60
N ASP A 209 4.84 38.58 10.67
CA ASP A 209 4.67 39.34 9.42
C ASP A 209 3.92 38.58 8.32
N GLY A 210 3.53 37.34 8.55
CA GLY A 210 2.81 36.48 7.63
C GLY A 210 3.71 35.69 6.67
N THR A 211 5.03 35.85 6.73
CA THR A 211 5.98 35.03 5.98
C THR A 211 6.23 33.68 6.66
N LYS A 212 6.79 32.72 5.93
CA LYS A 212 7.26 31.46 6.53
C LYS A 212 8.65 31.62 7.14
N ALA A 213 8.87 30.96 8.26
CA ALA A 213 10.21 30.88 8.86
C ALA A 213 11.20 30.18 7.91
N VAL A 214 12.45 30.56 7.99
CA VAL A 214 13.53 29.94 7.18
C VAL A 214 14.10 28.68 7.85
N HIS A 215 13.86 28.49 9.14
CA HIS A 215 14.23 27.35 9.97
C HIS A 215 13.62 27.50 11.37
N GLY A 216 13.73 26.47 12.23
CA GLY A 216 13.11 26.43 13.56
C GLY A 216 13.54 27.52 14.52
N TYR A 217 14.81 27.91 14.54
CA TYR A 217 15.29 29.01 15.38
C TYR A 217 14.76 30.38 14.96
N ALA A 218 14.51 30.59 13.66
CA ALA A 218 13.86 31.82 13.20
C ALA A 218 12.40 31.90 13.71
N ALA A 219 11.71 30.77 13.77
CA ALA A 219 10.38 30.69 14.37
C ALA A 219 10.43 30.91 15.89
N LEU A 220 11.44 30.35 16.59
CA LEU A 220 11.63 30.53 18.02
C LEU A 220 11.90 31.99 18.42
N ALA A 221 12.70 32.71 17.60
CA ALA A 221 13.04 34.12 17.86
C ALA A 221 11.81 35.04 17.96
N GLU A 222 10.67 34.68 17.34
CA GLU A 222 9.41 35.44 17.47
C GLU A 222 8.83 35.43 18.89
N TYR A 223 9.25 34.46 19.72
CA TYR A 223 8.80 34.29 21.10
C TYR A 223 9.71 35.01 22.12
N ASP A 224 10.90 35.47 21.71
CA ASP A 224 11.76 36.38 22.53
C ASP A 224 11.19 37.79 22.46
N SER A 225 10.21 38.06 23.29
CA SER A 225 9.46 39.33 23.30
C SER A 225 10.20 40.49 23.91
N ASN A 226 11.20 40.21 24.75
CA ASN A 226 12.03 41.20 25.46
C ASN A 226 13.36 41.46 24.75
N GLY A 227 13.76 40.61 23.78
CA GLY A 227 14.95 40.77 22.95
C GLY A 227 16.26 40.47 23.69
N ASP A 228 16.22 39.64 24.76
CA ASP A 228 17.41 39.30 25.53
C ASP A 228 18.16 38.07 25.00
N GLY A 229 17.65 37.42 23.93
CA GLY A 229 18.25 36.26 23.26
C GLY A 229 17.86 34.93 23.89
N VAL A 230 16.91 34.95 24.82
CA VAL A 230 16.41 33.76 25.53
C VAL A 230 14.90 33.80 25.58
N VAL A 231 14.25 32.70 25.31
CA VAL A 231 12.80 32.55 25.48
C VAL A 231 12.53 31.90 26.83
N ASP A 232 12.02 32.68 27.80
CA ASP A 232 11.76 32.22 29.17
C ASP A 232 10.45 32.81 29.74
N ALA A 233 10.20 32.62 31.04
CA ALA A 233 8.97 33.07 31.70
C ALA A 233 8.79 34.61 31.73
N LYS A 234 9.76 35.40 31.29
CA LYS A 234 9.63 36.84 31.12
C LYS A 234 9.01 37.22 29.77
N ASP A 235 8.93 36.28 28.85
CA ASP A 235 8.35 36.49 27.55
C ASP A 235 6.83 36.26 27.53
N ALA A 236 6.12 37.05 26.71
CA ALA A 236 4.67 37.16 26.74
C ALA A 236 3.93 35.86 26.41
N ASP A 237 4.54 35.00 25.57
CA ASP A 237 3.91 33.80 25.03
C ASP A 237 4.63 32.49 25.43
N PHE A 238 5.52 32.55 26.40
CA PHE A 238 6.31 31.39 26.89
C PHE A 238 5.38 30.26 27.38
N ASP A 239 4.31 30.59 28.06
CA ASP A 239 3.34 29.67 28.63
C ASP A 239 2.48 28.95 27.55
N LYS A 240 2.51 29.43 26.31
CA LYS A 240 1.84 28.78 25.17
C LYS A 240 2.68 27.67 24.54
N LEU A 241 3.98 27.67 24.80
CA LEU A 241 4.88 26.66 24.26
C LEU A 241 4.63 25.30 24.91
N ARG A 242 4.76 24.25 24.08
CA ARG A 242 4.63 22.86 24.51
C ARG A 242 5.79 22.04 23.95
N VAL A 243 5.99 20.87 24.53
CA VAL A 243 6.87 19.84 24.01
C VAL A 243 6.00 18.62 23.70
N TRP A 244 6.03 18.21 22.46
CA TRP A 244 5.40 16.98 22.04
C TRP A 244 6.42 15.85 22.08
N ARG A 245 6.18 14.87 22.96
CA ARG A 245 6.92 13.62 23.04
C ARG A 245 6.05 12.54 22.42
N ASP A 246 6.33 12.18 21.19
CA ASP A 246 5.63 11.09 20.51
C ASP A 246 6.17 9.75 21.02
N LEU A 247 5.55 9.25 22.10
CA LEU A 247 6.02 8.09 22.85
C LEU A 247 5.85 6.77 22.08
N ASN A 248 4.88 6.70 21.18
CA ASN A 248 4.59 5.54 20.33
C ASN A 248 5.15 5.68 18.91
N GLN A 249 5.70 6.84 18.56
CA GLN A 249 6.34 7.15 17.27
C GLN A 249 5.43 6.96 16.06
N ASP A 250 4.13 7.27 16.19
CA ASP A 250 3.14 7.13 15.12
C ASP A 250 2.86 8.43 14.33
N GLY A 251 3.44 9.57 14.77
CA GLY A 251 3.24 10.88 14.18
C GLY A 251 1.84 11.47 14.44
N VAL A 252 1.14 10.94 15.44
CA VAL A 252 -0.20 11.41 15.83
C VAL A 252 -0.15 11.91 17.27
N SER A 253 -0.33 13.20 17.45
CA SER A 253 -0.31 13.80 18.79
C SER A 253 -1.51 13.33 19.62
N GLN A 254 -1.22 12.75 20.78
CA GLN A 254 -2.19 12.42 21.81
C GLN A 254 -2.04 13.42 22.98
N LYS A 255 -3.11 13.61 23.76
CA LYS A 255 -3.09 14.57 24.89
C LYS A 255 -2.04 14.24 25.95
N GLU A 256 -1.77 12.97 26.13
CA GLU A 256 -0.82 12.42 27.10
C GLU A 256 0.64 12.63 26.67
N GLU A 257 0.86 13.05 25.44
CA GLU A 257 2.18 13.28 24.83
C GLU A 257 2.53 14.77 24.73
N LEU A 258 1.58 15.66 25.04
CA LEU A 258 1.77 17.10 24.94
C LEU A 258 2.03 17.71 26.33
N PHE A 259 3.26 18.08 26.58
CA PHE A 259 3.73 18.57 27.85
C PHE A 259 3.99 20.09 27.84
N THR A 260 3.82 20.74 28.96
CA THR A 260 4.36 22.10 29.19
C THR A 260 5.88 22.04 29.29
N LEU A 261 6.56 23.14 29.00
CA LEU A 261 8.02 23.27 29.24
C LEU A 261 8.39 22.97 30.70
N GLU A 262 7.51 23.35 31.60
CA GLU A 262 7.68 23.08 33.03
C GLU A 262 7.68 21.60 33.39
N GLU A 263 6.75 20.83 32.81
CA GLU A 263 6.61 19.38 33.07
C GLU A 263 7.80 18.56 32.54
N VAL A 264 8.43 19.00 31.45
CA VAL A 264 9.66 18.37 30.93
C VAL A 264 10.93 19.00 31.49
N GLY A 265 10.81 19.89 32.50
CA GLY A 265 11.95 20.46 33.21
C GLY A 265 12.74 21.51 32.42
N VAL A 266 12.18 22.11 31.39
CA VAL A 266 12.80 23.20 30.62
C VAL A 266 12.54 24.52 31.33
N GLN A 267 13.63 25.30 31.58
CA GLN A 267 13.56 26.62 32.15
C GLN A 267 13.58 27.72 31.10
N SER A 268 14.45 27.60 30.09
CA SER A 268 14.61 28.60 29.05
C SER A 268 15.21 28.00 27.78
N LEU A 269 14.87 28.58 26.63
CA LEU A 269 15.34 28.19 25.30
C LEU A 269 16.25 29.30 24.75
N ASN A 270 17.47 28.96 24.30
CA ASN A 270 18.38 29.95 23.71
C ASN A 270 18.02 30.13 22.21
N VAL A 271 17.93 31.38 21.76
CA VAL A 271 17.67 31.71 20.35
C VAL A 271 18.95 31.57 19.50
N ALA A 272 20.12 31.67 20.14
CA ALA A 272 21.40 31.51 19.47
C ALA A 272 21.65 30.04 19.05
N TYR A 273 22.16 29.86 17.84
CA TYR A 273 22.50 28.55 17.27
C TYR A 273 23.78 28.63 16.44
N GLN A 274 24.30 27.48 16.05
CA GLN A 274 25.38 27.32 15.09
C GLN A 274 24.91 26.42 13.95
N ASP A 275 25.23 26.81 12.71
CA ASP A 275 25.01 25.95 11.56
C ASP A 275 25.90 24.71 11.65
N THR A 276 25.33 23.56 11.40
CA THR A 276 26.00 22.28 11.34
C THR A 276 25.49 21.49 10.14
N ASN A 277 26.02 20.33 9.89
CA ASN A 277 25.52 19.42 8.86
C ASN A 277 25.80 17.99 9.31
N GLN A 278 25.46 17.73 10.57
CA GLN A 278 25.73 16.43 11.18
C GLN A 278 24.74 15.39 10.64
N ASN A 279 25.26 14.29 10.13
CA ASN A 279 24.45 13.14 9.75
C ASN A 279 24.07 12.35 11.02
N LEU A 280 22.78 12.25 11.30
CA LEU A 280 22.23 11.47 12.42
C LEU A 280 21.93 10.02 12.05
N GLY A 281 22.19 9.63 10.80
CA GLY A 281 21.77 8.34 10.25
C GLY A 281 20.33 8.36 9.75
N ASN A 282 19.89 7.24 9.15
CA ASN A 282 18.50 7.03 8.73
C ASN A 282 17.93 8.08 7.76
N GLY A 283 18.79 8.81 7.03
CA GLY A 283 18.39 9.92 6.16
C GLY A 283 18.17 11.25 6.88
N ASN A 284 18.32 11.29 8.20
CA ASN A 284 18.10 12.47 9.02
C ASN A 284 19.41 13.24 9.28
N ARG A 285 19.29 14.54 9.47
CA ARG A 285 20.43 15.46 9.72
C ARG A 285 20.08 16.48 10.79
N LEU A 286 21.09 16.93 11.52
CA LEU A 286 21.05 18.13 12.34
C LEU A 286 21.58 19.31 11.51
N SER A 287 20.72 20.30 11.26
CA SER A 287 21.04 21.48 10.42
C SER A 287 21.62 22.62 11.26
N GLN A 288 20.97 22.92 12.36
CA GLN A 288 21.43 23.89 13.35
C GLN A 288 21.44 23.27 14.73
N GLU A 289 22.46 23.61 15.52
CA GLU A 289 22.57 23.20 16.94
C GLU A 289 22.63 24.44 17.86
N GLY A 290 21.78 24.46 18.83
CA GLY A 290 21.78 25.41 19.94
C GLY A 290 21.56 24.69 21.25
N SER A 291 20.96 25.36 22.23
CA SER A 291 20.82 24.81 23.56
C SER A 291 19.62 25.36 24.31
N TYR A 292 19.21 24.65 25.34
CA TYR A 292 18.26 25.11 26.32
C TYR A 292 18.79 24.88 27.75
N THR A 293 18.28 25.61 28.75
CA THR A 293 18.62 25.43 30.14
C THR A 293 17.50 24.69 30.87
N GLY A 294 17.85 23.59 31.50
CA GLY A 294 16.92 22.84 32.35
C GLY A 294 16.70 23.52 33.70
N LYS A 295 15.61 23.18 34.41
CA LYS A 295 15.33 23.62 35.79
C LYS A 295 16.40 23.17 36.82
N ASP A 296 17.14 22.13 36.47
CA ASP A 296 18.29 21.64 37.22
C ASP A 296 19.56 22.49 37.02
N GLY A 297 19.48 23.52 36.15
CA GLY A 297 20.58 24.41 35.79
C GLY A 297 21.55 23.83 34.76
N ASN A 298 21.31 22.61 34.27
CA ASN A 298 22.13 22.03 33.22
C ASN A 298 21.73 22.58 31.85
N VAL A 299 22.73 22.77 30.99
CA VAL A 299 22.54 23.15 29.60
C VAL A 299 22.52 21.87 28.74
N ARG A 300 21.48 21.71 27.96
CA ARG A 300 21.27 20.55 27.06
C ARG A 300 21.12 21.01 25.62
N LYS A 301 21.24 20.08 24.71
CA LYS A 301 21.15 20.36 23.28
C LYS A 301 19.70 20.62 22.84
N MET A 302 19.59 21.50 21.86
CA MET A 302 18.40 21.73 21.09
C MET A 302 18.83 21.82 19.61
N GLY A 303 18.12 21.19 18.70
CA GLY A 303 18.54 21.08 17.31
C GLY A 303 17.41 21.24 16.33
N ASP A 304 17.73 21.88 15.22
CA ASP A 304 16.88 21.96 14.05
C ASP A 304 17.18 20.77 13.14
N LEU A 305 16.22 19.87 12.99
CA LEU A 305 16.39 18.59 12.32
C LEU A 305 15.90 18.66 10.87
N LEU A 306 16.57 17.93 10.02
CA LEU A 306 16.14 17.69 8.65
C LEU A 306 15.76 16.21 8.53
N PHE A 307 14.48 15.93 8.41
CA PHE A 307 13.98 14.56 8.26
C PHE A 307 13.97 14.11 6.80
N GLY A 308 14.51 12.92 6.54
CA GLY A 308 14.26 12.23 5.28
C GLY A 308 12.79 11.81 5.20
N ASN A 309 12.14 12.00 4.07
CA ASN A 309 10.75 11.60 3.86
C ASN A 309 10.61 10.55 2.76
N ASN A 310 9.46 9.86 2.77
CA ASN A 310 9.04 9.00 1.68
C ASN A 310 7.57 9.26 1.34
N THR A 311 7.36 10.09 0.34
CA THR A 311 6.04 10.56 -0.09
C THR A 311 5.11 9.46 -0.63
N LEU A 312 5.65 8.28 -0.94
CA LEU A 312 4.86 7.12 -1.37
C LEU A 312 3.95 6.59 -0.25
N TYR A 313 4.42 6.68 0.99
CA TYR A 313 3.63 6.29 2.16
C TYR A 313 2.89 7.51 2.69
N SER A 314 1.64 7.64 2.30
CA SER A 314 0.84 8.80 2.65
C SER A 314 -0.58 8.44 3.08
N ARG A 315 -1.21 9.33 3.83
CA ARG A 315 -2.63 9.25 4.18
C ARG A 315 -3.19 10.65 4.34
N TYR A 316 -4.39 10.86 3.84
CA TYR A 316 -5.11 12.11 4.11
C TYR A 316 -5.47 12.22 5.60
N SER A 317 -5.31 13.41 6.15
CA SER A 317 -5.65 13.71 7.56
C SER A 317 -7.16 13.63 7.80
N GLN A 318 -7.96 13.92 6.78
CA GLN A 318 -9.42 13.88 6.84
C GLN A 318 -9.95 12.72 6.00
N SER A 319 -10.72 11.83 6.64
CA SER A 319 -11.45 10.76 5.96
C SER A 319 -12.72 11.28 5.28
N VAL A 320 -13.17 10.59 4.25
CA VAL A 320 -14.43 10.87 3.55
C VAL A 320 -15.55 10.01 4.13
N ASN A 321 -16.69 10.62 4.43
CA ASN A 321 -17.87 9.87 4.83
C ASN A 321 -18.48 9.16 3.62
N LEU A 322 -18.34 7.85 3.56
CA LEU A 322 -18.84 7.00 2.48
C LEU A 322 -20.24 6.47 2.81
N THR A 323 -21.11 6.35 1.79
CA THR A 323 -22.35 5.57 1.88
C THR A 323 -22.04 4.08 1.93
N ASP A 324 -23.01 3.23 2.27
CA ASP A 324 -22.81 1.77 2.29
C ASP A 324 -22.49 1.22 0.90
N GLU A 325 -23.08 1.78 -0.15
CA GLU A 325 -22.79 1.43 -1.53
C GLU A 325 -21.34 1.79 -1.91
N GLN A 326 -20.88 2.98 -1.53
CA GLN A 326 -19.50 3.41 -1.76
C GLN A 326 -18.49 2.56 -0.97
N ARG A 327 -18.84 2.15 0.27
CA ARG A 327 -18.02 1.21 1.06
C ARG A 327 -17.90 -0.17 0.44
N ALA A 328 -18.93 -0.62 -0.27
CA ALA A 328 -18.95 -1.91 -0.96
C ALA A 328 -18.22 -1.91 -2.31
N ALA A 329 -17.88 -0.74 -2.87
CA ALA A 329 -17.15 -0.63 -4.13
C ALA A 329 -15.71 -1.18 -3.99
N ALA A 330 -15.11 -1.58 -5.11
CA ALA A 330 -13.70 -1.97 -5.15
C ALA A 330 -12.80 -0.82 -4.66
N ASN A 331 -11.73 -1.17 -3.95
CA ASN A 331 -10.85 -0.19 -3.32
C ASN A 331 -9.37 -0.57 -3.47
N LEU A 332 -8.55 0.45 -3.58
CA LEU A 332 -7.11 0.38 -3.38
C LEU A 332 -6.72 1.48 -2.40
N GLN A 333 -5.76 1.20 -1.56
CA GLN A 333 -5.20 2.23 -0.68
C GLN A 333 -4.53 3.32 -1.52
N GLY A 334 -4.74 4.57 -1.15
CA GLY A 334 -4.05 5.70 -1.75
C GLY A 334 -2.56 5.70 -1.41
N ILE A 335 -1.76 6.16 -2.35
CA ILE A 335 -0.32 6.38 -2.22
C ILE A 335 0.04 7.74 -2.82
N GLY A 336 1.19 8.30 -2.44
CA GLY A 336 1.59 9.61 -2.94
C GLY A 336 0.61 10.70 -2.50
N ARG A 337 0.04 11.43 -3.46
CA ARG A 337 -0.98 12.45 -3.19
C ARG A 337 -2.40 11.97 -3.47
N LEU A 338 -2.62 10.67 -3.56
CA LEU A 338 -3.93 10.10 -3.85
C LEU A 338 -4.63 9.59 -2.60
N ARG A 339 -5.92 9.85 -2.50
CA ARG A 339 -6.81 9.18 -1.55
C ARG A 339 -7.03 7.73 -1.95
N ASP A 340 -7.49 6.93 -1.01
CA ASP A 340 -8.05 5.62 -1.31
C ASP A 340 -9.03 5.72 -2.47
N LEU A 341 -9.00 4.72 -3.38
CA LEU A 341 -9.79 4.76 -4.62
C LEU A 341 -11.28 5.01 -4.37
N ARG A 342 -11.85 4.41 -3.32
CA ARG A 342 -13.25 4.65 -2.89
C ARG A 342 -13.50 6.08 -2.47
N GLU A 343 -12.61 6.64 -1.65
CA GLU A 343 -12.75 8.01 -1.17
C GLU A 343 -12.59 9.00 -2.32
N ALA A 344 -11.61 8.77 -3.19
CA ALA A 344 -11.39 9.57 -4.38
C ALA A 344 -12.62 9.51 -5.32
N ALA A 345 -13.19 8.32 -5.53
CA ALA A 345 -14.40 8.12 -6.33
C ALA A 345 -15.64 8.79 -5.69
N ALA A 346 -15.75 8.80 -4.37
CA ALA A 346 -16.84 9.50 -3.68
C ALA A 346 -16.80 11.03 -3.90
N LEU A 347 -15.60 11.58 -4.11
CA LEU A 347 -15.38 13.00 -4.37
C LEU A 347 -15.36 13.36 -5.86
N SER A 348 -15.17 12.40 -6.77
CA SER A 348 -15.05 12.60 -8.20
C SER A 348 -16.08 11.76 -8.98
N PRO A 349 -17.17 12.38 -9.50
CA PRO A 349 -18.15 11.66 -10.32
C PRO A 349 -17.54 10.99 -11.57
N ALA A 350 -16.50 11.58 -12.16
CA ALA A 350 -15.81 11.02 -13.32
C ALA A 350 -15.05 9.73 -12.95
N LEU A 351 -14.36 9.73 -11.81
CA LEU A 351 -13.69 8.53 -11.30
C LEU A 351 -14.70 7.45 -10.86
N ALA A 352 -15.80 7.86 -10.21
CA ALA A 352 -16.87 6.93 -9.82
C ALA A 352 -17.46 6.21 -11.04
N ALA A 353 -17.71 6.93 -12.14
CA ALA A 353 -18.20 6.34 -13.38
C ALA A 353 -17.17 5.38 -14.01
N ALA A 354 -15.89 5.73 -14.02
CA ALA A 354 -14.81 4.87 -14.53
C ALA A 354 -14.66 3.59 -13.69
N LEU A 355 -14.67 3.70 -12.36
CA LEU A 355 -14.62 2.56 -11.45
C LEU A 355 -15.82 1.63 -11.62
N GLN A 356 -17.02 2.20 -11.79
CA GLN A 356 -18.21 1.40 -12.06
C GLN A 356 -18.13 0.68 -13.40
N ALA A 357 -17.65 1.35 -14.45
CA ALA A 357 -17.46 0.74 -15.77
C ALA A 357 -16.44 -0.40 -15.70
N TYR A 358 -15.31 -0.18 -15.02
CA TYR A 358 -14.27 -1.18 -14.81
C TYR A 358 -14.79 -2.40 -14.03
N THR A 359 -15.54 -2.17 -12.96
CA THR A 359 -16.13 -3.25 -12.12
C THR A 359 -17.15 -4.09 -12.91
N LYS A 360 -17.87 -3.49 -13.86
CA LYS A 360 -18.84 -4.20 -14.70
C LYS A 360 -18.23 -4.93 -15.89
N ALA A 361 -16.95 -4.73 -16.16
CA ALA A 361 -16.26 -5.41 -17.26
C ALA A 361 -16.15 -6.91 -16.98
N GLU A 362 -16.64 -7.73 -17.91
CA GLU A 362 -16.77 -9.19 -17.73
C GLU A 362 -15.54 -9.96 -18.21
N THR A 363 -14.66 -9.34 -19.01
CA THR A 363 -13.47 -9.98 -19.58
C THR A 363 -12.21 -9.17 -19.29
N LYS A 364 -11.05 -9.84 -19.32
CA LYS A 364 -9.74 -9.20 -19.20
C LYS A 364 -9.54 -8.09 -20.22
N VAL A 365 -9.90 -8.34 -21.48
CA VAL A 365 -9.78 -7.37 -22.58
C VAL A 365 -10.58 -6.11 -22.28
N GLN A 366 -11.82 -6.25 -21.79
CA GLN A 366 -12.64 -5.11 -21.41
C GLN A 366 -12.04 -4.33 -20.24
N GLN A 367 -11.54 -5.03 -19.20
CA GLN A 367 -10.89 -4.36 -18.06
C GLN A 367 -9.61 -3.62 -18.48
N LYS A 368 -8.75 -4.28 -19.28
CA LYS A 368 -7.51 -3.63 -19.76
C LYS A 368 -7.81 -2.41 -20.64
N ALA A 369 -8.89 -2.43 -21.43
CA ALA A 369 -9.30 -1.26 -22.22
C ALA A 369 -9.80 -0.08 -21.38
N LEU A 370 -10.28 -0.31 -20.17
CA LEU A 370 -10.78 0.72 -19.26
C LEU A 370 -9.73 1.17 -18.21
N LEU A 371 -8.63 0.46 -18.11
CA LEU A 371 -7.66 0.61 -17.02
C LEU A 371 -6.93 1.96 -17.07
N ASP A 372 -6.46 2.38 -18.24
CA ASP A 372 -5.77 3.68 -18.41
C ASP A 372 -6.71 4.84 -18.03
N ASP A 373 -7.98 4.80 -18.44
CA ASP A 373 -8.97 5.82 -18.09
C ASP A 373 -9.25 5.86 -16.58
N LEU A 374 -9.30 4.69 -15.92
CA LEU A 374 -9.47 4.58 -14.47
C LEU A 374 -8.29 5.19 -13.72
N VAL A 375 -7.06 4.81 -14.10
CA VAL A 375 -5.82 5.29 -13.46
C VAL A 375 -5.63 6.79 -13.69
N ASP A 376 -5.87 7.28 -14.91
CA ASP A 376 -5.77 8.70 -15.22
C ASP A 376 -6.79 9.53 -14.43
N LYS A 377 -8.04 9.07 -14.32
CA LYS A 377 -9.07 9.76 -13.52
C LYS A 377 -8.77 9.72 -12.02
N TRP A 378 -8.17 8.64 -11.53
CA TRP A 378 -7.71 8.58 -10.14
C TRP A 378 -6.57 9.58 -9.92
N ALA A 379 -5.57 9.63 -10.79
CA ALA A 379 -4.49 10.61 -10.74
C ALA A 379 -5.00 12.06 -10.78
N GLN A 380 -6.04 12.34 -11.59
CA GLN A 380 -6.67 13.67 -11.69
C GLN A 380 -7.37 14.13 -10.41
N THR A 381 -7.56 13.25 -9.42
CA THR A 381 -8.08 13.66 -8.10
C THR A 381 -7.00 14.28 -7.20
N ASP A 382 -5.72 14.19 -7.56
CA ASP A 382 -4.65 14.92 -6.90
C ASP A 382 -4.86 16.44 -7.07
N PRO A 383 -4.95 17.22 -5.97
CA PRO A 383 -5.09 18.69 -6.05
C PRO A 383 -3.98 19.38 -6.85
N ASN A 384 -2.80 18.76 -6.92
CA ASN A 384 -1.63 19.26 -7.63
C ASN A 384 -1.46 18.66 -9.04
N TYR A 385 -2.44 17.88 -9.52
CA TYR A 385 -2.38 17.30 -10.85
C TYR A 385 -2.25 18.36 -11.94
N SER A 386 -1.24 18.23 -12.79
CA SER A 386 -1.00 19.18 -13.88
C SER A 386 -0.29 18.53 -15.07
N VAL A 387 -0.88 18.62 -16.23
CA VAL A 387 -0.31 18.13 -17.51
C VAL A 387 0.54 19.19 -18.20
N GLY A 388 0.42 20.47 -17.82
CA GLY A 388 0.62 21.59 -18.73
C GLY A 388 2.04 22.10 -18.99
N THR A 389 2.97 22.12 -18.04
CA THR A 389 4.14 23.00 -18.14
C THR A 389 5.51 22.35 -18.04
N ARG A 390 5.59 21.04 -17.87
CA ARG A 390 6.83 20.31 -17.58
C ARG A 390 7.78 20.17 -18.76
N PHE A 391 7.26 20.37 -19.96
CA PHE A 391 8.03 20.39 -21.20
C PHE A 391 7.90 21.78 -21.79
N SER A 392 8.80 22.68 -21.39
CA SER A 392 8.88 24.00 -21.97
C SER A 392 9.60 23.93 -23.32
N ALA A 393 9.48 24.98 -24.09
CA ALA A 393 10.02 25.19 -25.42
C ALA A 393 11.47 24.73 -25.76
N PRO A 394 12.38 24.45 -24.79
CA PRO A 394 13.67 23.81 -25.10
C PRO A 394 13.59 22.46 -25.81
N MET A 395 12.48 21.73 -25.72
CA MET A 395 12.29 20.50 -26.47
C MET A 395 12.24 20.69 -27.99
N LEU A 396 11.97 21.90 -28.46
CA LEU A 396 11.95 22.25 -29.89
C LEU A 396 13.32 22.62 -30.46
N ARG A 397 14.35 22.65 -29.62
CA ARG A 397 15.73 22.93 -30.05
C ARG A 397 16.37 21.85 -30.90
N THR A 398 15.72 20.73 -31.13
CA THR A 398 16.28 19.64 -31.92
C THR A 398 16.46 19.93 -33.41
N ALA A 399 16.01 21.06 -33.89
CA ALA A 399 16.11 21.39 -35.31
C ALA A 399 17.34 22.20 -35.68
N ASN A 400 18.04 22.85 -34.74
CA ASN A 400 19.24 23.62 -35.02
C ASN A 400 20.25 23.56 -33.87
N GLU A 401 21.35 22.92 -34.12
CA GLU A 401 22.50 22.71 -33.26
C GLU A 401 22.87 23.93 -32.38
N GLY A 402 22.62 23.82 -31.07
CA GLY A 402 23.34 24.60 -30.07
C GLY A 402 22.96 26.06 -29.86
N VAL A 403 22.00 26.63 -30.56
CA VAL A 403 21.61 28.05 -30.40
C VAL A 403 20.38 28.20 -29.50
N ALA A 404 20.51 28.97 -28.43
CA ALA A 404 19.40 29.33 -27.57
C ALA A 404 18.39 30.21 -28.32
N LEU A 405 17.15 29.73 -28.49
CA LEU A 405 16.08 30.51 -29.09
C LEU A 405 15.57 31.57 -28.10
N THR A 406 15.22 32.74 -28.59
CA THR A 406 14.47 33.72 -27.79
C THR A 406 13.00 33.29 -27.63
N PRO A 407 12.28 33.76 -26.61
CA PRO A 407 10.87 33.44 -26.44
C PRO A 407 9.99 33.76 -27.67
N GLY A 408 10.38 34.75 -28.48
CA GLY A 408 9.69 35.09 -29.72
C GLY A 408 9.95 34.10 -30.84
N GLN A 409 11.16 33.57 -30.94
CA GLN A 409 11.55 32.55 -31.91
C GLN A 409 10.90 31.20 -31.55
N GLU A 410 10.83 30.88 -30.27
CA GLU A 410 10.14 29.70 -29.76
C GLU A 410 8.64 29.74 -30.13
N LYS A 411 7.98 30.88 -29.90
CA LYS A 411 6.60 31.10 -30.28
C LYS A 411 6.38 31.04 -31.79
N ALA A 412 7.32 31.55 -32.57
CA ALA A 412 7.27 31.51 -34.03
C ALA A 412 7.45 30.09 -34.57
N MET A 413 8.32 29.26 -33.97
CA MET A 413 8.46 27.83 -34.35
C MET A 413 7.21 27.01 -34.02
N LEU A 414 6.56 27.31 -32.92
CA LEU A 414 5.26 26.70 -32.57
C LEU A 414 4.15 27.11 -33.55
N MET A 415 4.20 28.35 -34.08
CA MET A 415 3.20 28.85 -35.03
C MET A 415 3.41 28.40 -36.48
N VAL A 416 4.62 28.03 -36.88
CA VAL A 416 4.95 27.69 -38.29
C VAL A 416 4.65 26.23 -38.64
N GLY A 417 3.99 25.45 -37.78
CA GLY A 417 3.47 24.14 -38.13
C GLY A 417 4.50 23.05 -38.40
N SER A 418 5.73 23.21 -37.95
CA SER A 418 6.82 22.26 -38.19
C SER A 418 6.84 21.04 -37.25
N VAL A 419 5.93 20.97 -36.26
CA VAL A 419 5.79 19.83 -35.36
C VAL A 419 4.68 18.93 -35.89
N SER A 420 5.02 17.69 -36.25
CA SER A 420 4.04 16.73 -36.76
C SER A 420 2.97 16.44 -35.70
N ASP A 421 1.77 16.11 -36.13
CA ASP A 421 0.67 15.75 -35.20
C ASP A 421 1.06 14.51 -34.39
N GLU A 422 1.74 13.53 -34.98
CA GLU A 422 2.34 12.38 -34.25
C GLU A 422 3.24 12.83 -33.08
N TYR A 423 4.07 13.84 -33.27
CA TYR A 423 4.93 14.35 -32.21
C TYR A 423 4.13 15.03 -31.11
N LYS A 424 3.08 15.76 -31.46
CA LYS A 424 2.17 16.39 -30.47
C LYS A 424 1.44 15.35 -29.63
N GLU A 425 0.98 14.25 -30.27
CA GLU A 425 0.34 13.13 -29.58
C GLU A 425 1.30 12.43 -28.62
N LYS A 426 2.51 12.11 -29.06
CA LYS A 426 3.55 11.53 -28.21
C LYS A 426 3.90 12.43 -27.02
N LEU A 427 3.96 13.73 -27.24
CA LEU A 427 4.22 14.72 -26.19
C LEU A 427 3.07 14.82 -25.20
N HIS A 428 1.84 14.77 -25.70
CA HIS A 428 0.65 14.77 -24.85
C HIS A 428 0.58 13.51 -24.00
N GLU A 429 0.77 12.34 -24.58
CA GLU A 429 0.85 11.06 -23.89
C GLU A 429 1.90 11.09 -22.77
N LEU A 430 3.12 11.55 -23.10
CA LEU A 430 4.22 11.64 -22.15
C LEU A 430 3.85 12.52 -20.95
N ARG A 431 3.28 13.70 -21.19
CA ARG A 431 2.86 14.64 -20.15
C ARG A 431 1.79 14.06 -19.23
N THR A 432 0.80 13.39 -19.81
CA THR A 432 -0.30 12.77 -19.06
C THR A 432 0.22 11.63 -18.18
N LYS A 433 1.05 10.74 -18.75
CA LYS A 433 1.61 9.62 -17.97
C LYS A 433 2.53 10.09 -16.83
N ILE A 434 3.35 11.12 -17.08
CA ILE A 434 4.18 11.71 -16.00
C ILE A 434 3.31 12.38 -14.95
N ALA A 435 2.25 13.10 -15.33
CA ALA A 435 1.37 13.72 -14.36
C ALA A 435 0.68 12.67 -13.47
N ALA A 436 0.31 11.52 -14.04
CA ALA A 436 -0.21 10.40 -13.27
C ALA A 436 0.88 9.82 -12.33
N LEU A 437 2.06 9.51 -12.85
CA LEU A 437 3.17 8.99 -12.04
C LEU A 437 3.54 9.92 -10.88
N ASP A 438 3.50 11.23 -11.08
CA ASP A 438 3.72 12.22 -10.03
C ASP A 438 2.64 12.19 -8.93
N ALA A 439 1.39 12.02 -9.31
CA ALA A 439 0.30 11.89 -8.34
C ALA A 439 0.48 10.63 -7.48
N PHE A 440 0.83 9.50 -8.10
CA PHE A 440 1.08 8.23 -7.42
C PHE A 440 2.38 8.21 -6.61
N SER A 441 3.42 8.94 -7.03
CA SER A 441 4.67 9.02 -6.26
C SER A 441 4.64 10.03 -5.12
N GLY A 442 3.70 10.99 -5.15
CA GLY A 442 3.70 12.11 -4.23
C GLY A 442 4.72 13.20 -4.57
N GLU A 443 5.56 12.95 -5.57
CA GLU A 443 6.63 13.86 -6.02
C GLU A 443 6.16 14.70 -7.20
N LYS A 444 6.79 15.83 -7.42
CA LYS A 444 6.59 16.65 -8.62
C LYS A 444 7.83 16.57 -9.49
N SER A 445 7.69 15.92 -10.64
CA SER A 445 8.79 15.87 -11.62
C SER A 445 9.23 17.26 -12.03
N GLY A 446 10.54 17.44 -12.16
CA GLY A 446 11.13 18.65 -12.66
C GLY A 446 10.90 18.88 -14.16
N VAL A 447 11.44 19.96 -14.67
CA VAL A 447 11.43 20.26 -16.11
C VAL A 447 12.43 19.33 -16.81
N ILE A 448 11.92 18.52 -17.74
CA ILE A 448 12.72 17.58 -18.51
C ILE A 448 13.15 18.24 -19.80
N TYR A 449 14.46 18.25 -20.03
CA TYR A 449 15.07 18.77 -21.26
C TYR A 449 15.42 17.62 -22.18
N VAL A 450 14.74 17.49 -23.31
CA VAL A 450 15.04 16.51 -24.34
C VAL A 450 15.80 17.21 -25.47
N GLN A 451 16.97 16.72 -25.79
CA GLN A 451 17.89 17.35 -26.75
C GLN A 451 17.85 16.72 -28.14
N SER A 452 17.30 15.51 -28.29
CA SER A 452 17.20 14.80 -29.55
C SER A 452 15.93 13.96 -29.67
N LYS A 453 15.60 13.52 -30.90
CA LYS A 453 14.49 12.60 -31.17
C LYS A 453 14.71 11.26 -30.48
N GLU A 454 15.92 10.75 -30.48
CA GLU A 454 16.31 9.48 -29.87
C GLU A 454 16.16 9.53 -28.36
N GLN A 455 16.52 10.66 -27.72
CA GLN A 455 16.29 10.86 -26.29
C GLN A 455 14.80 10.88 -25.95
N MET A 456 13.98 11.53 -26.81
CA MET A 456 12.53 11.56 -26.62
C MET A 456 11.93 10.15 -26.69
N GLU A 457 12.31 9.36 -27.68
CA GLU A 457 11.81 7.99 -27.85
C GLU A 457 12.26 7.08 -26.68
N SER A 458 13.52 7.19 -26.28
CA SER A 458 14.04 6.45 -25.11
C SER A 458 13.29 6.82 -23.84
N PHE A 459 13.06 8.11 -23.64
CA PHE A 459 12.35 8.63 -22.48
C PHE A 459 10.87 8.18 -22.46
N LEU A 460 10.19 8.32 -23.59
CA LEU A 460 8.80 7.87 -23.75
C LEU A 460 8.67 6.35 -23.52
N LYS A 461 9.65 5.57 -23.98
CA LYS A 461 9.72 4.14 -23.69
C LYS A 461 9.78 3.86 -22.19
N THR A 462 10.69 4.50 -21.47
CA THR A 462 10.85 4.34 -20.01
C THR A 462 9.58 4.74 -19.26
N VAL A 463 8.96 5.86 -19.64
CA VAL A 463 7.71 6.32 -19.01
C VAL A 463 6.56 5.34 -19.29
N ARG A 464 6.45 4.82 -20.51
CA ARG A 464 5.44 3.79 -20.85
C ARG A 464 5.64 2.51 -20.06
N GLU A 465 6.88 2.04 -19.91
CA GLU A 465 7.20 0.85 -19.13
C GLU A 465 6.86 1.05 -17.65
N THR A 466 7.17 2.22 -17.09
CA THR A 466 6.87 2.56 -15.69
C THR A 466 5.36 2.68 -15.46
N TYR A 467 4.67 3.41 -16.33
CA TYR A 467 3.22 3.54 -16.27
C TYR A 467 2.52 2.19 -16.50
N GLY A 468 3.05 1.36 -17.40
CA GLY A 468 2.56 -0.01 -17.62
C GLY A 468 2.62 -0.84 -16.34
N LYS A 469 3.73 -0.81 -15.60
CA LYS A 469 3.85 -1.51 -14.32
C LYS A 469 2.88 -0.96 -13.26
N LEU A 470 2.65 0.35 -13.22
CA LEU A 470 1.63 0.94 -12.36
C LEU A 470 0.24 0.39 -12.69
N THR A 471 -0.14 0.44 -13.98
CA THR A 471 -1.46 -0.05 -14.40
C THR A 471 -1.62 -1.56 -14.20
N ASP A 472 -0.58 -2.35 -14.45
CA ASP A 472 -0.61 -3.79 -14.19
C ASP A 472 -0.80 -4.08 -12.69
N ASN A 473 -0.11 -3.35 -11.83
CA ASN A 473 -0.30 -3.47 -10.39
C ASN A 473 -1.73 -3.09 -9.94
N VAL A 474 -2.27 -1.98 -10.44
CA VAL A 474 -3.67 -1.59 -10.18
C VAL A 474 -4.63 -2.68 -10.67
N TYR A 475 -4.39 -3.25 -11.85
CA TYR A 475 -5.18 -4.33 -12.42
C TYR A 475 -5.21 -5.56 -11.51
N GLU A 476 -4.04 -6.07 -11.14
CA GLU A 476 -3.91 -7.28 -10.31
C GLU A 476 -4.61 -7.11 -8.97
N ASN A 477 -4.48 -5.93 -8.37
CA ASN A 477 -5.06 -5.63 -7.07
C ASN A 477 -6.58 -5.42 -7.09
N LEU A 478 -7.16 -5.02 -8.23
CA LEU A 478 -8.61 -4.91 -8.39
C LEU A 478 -9.25 -6.23 -8.86
N LEU A 479 -8.48 -7.19 -9.33
CA LEU A 479 -8.94 -8.39 -10.00
C LEU A 479 -9.94 -9.20 -9.16
N PHE A 480 -9.60 -9.47 -7.90
CA PHE A 480 -10.42 -10.25 -6.96
C PHE A 480 -11.57 -9.45 -6.34
N GLN A 481 -11.54 -8.14 -6.46
CA GLN A 481 -12.61 -7.25 -6.02
C GLN A 481 -13.62 -6.94 -7.15
N THR A 482 -13.29 -7.34 -8.37
CA THR A 482 -14.10 -7.06 -9.57
C THR A 482 -14.41 -8.36 -10.34
N ARG A 483 -13.74 -8.63 -11.43
CA ARG A 483 -14.06 -9.73 -12.38
C ARG A 483 -13.97 -11.12 -11.75
N LEU A 484 -13.01 -11.37 -10.87
CA LEU A 484 -12.86 -12.65 -10.18
C LEU A 484 -13.61 -12.76 -8.84
N GLN A 485 -14.24 -11.68 -8.37
CA GLN A 485 -15.02 -11.68 -7.13
C GLN A 485 -16.12 -12.76 -7.11
N PRO A 486 -16.87 -13.04 -8.19
CA PRO A 486 -17.87 -14.12 -8.18
C PRO A 486 -17.30 -15.49 -7.86
N TYR A 487 -16.09 -15.81 -8.31
CA TYR A 487 -15.40 -17.06 -8.00
C TYR A 487 -14.92 -17.07 -6.55
N LEU A 488 -14.33 -15.97 -6.09
CA LEU A 488 -13.89 -15.81 -4.69
C LEU A 488 -15.04 -16.03 -3.71
N ASN A 489 -16.24 -15.53 -4.01
CA ASN A 489 -17.44 -15.66 -3.20
C ASN A 489 -17.99 -17.11 -3.14
N LYS A 490 -17.49 -18.01 -3.99
CA LYS A 490 -17.86 -19.45 -4.01
C LYS A 490 -16.93 -20.32 -3.17
N ILE A 491 -15.82 -19.76 -2.66
CA ILE A 491 -14.95 -20.52 -1.77
C ILE A 491 -15.73 -20.84 -0.48
N GLY A 492 -15.86 -22.12 -0.18
CA GLY A 492 -16.49 -22.65 1.02
C GLY A 492 -15.47 -23.14 2.06
N LEU A 493 -16.00 -23.69 3.14
CA LEU A 493 -15.23 -24.42 4.13
C LEU A 493 -15.77 -25.83 4.25
N LYS A 494 -14.88 -26.84 4.27
CA LYS A 494 -15.22 -28.22 4.57
C LYS A 494 -14.43 -28.72 5.78
N LEU A 495 -15.04 -29.62 6.54
CA LEU A 495 -14.38 -30.32 7.62
C LEU A 495 -13.88 -31.67 7.13
N GLU A 496 -12.56 -31.85 7.08
CA GLU A 496 -11.93 -33.06 6.59
C GLU A 496 -10.91 -33.56 7.63
N ASN A 497 -11.08 -34.78 8.09
CA ASN A 497 -10.26 -35.39 9.17
C ASN A 497 -10.18 -34.56 10.47
N GLY A 498 -11.22 -33.77 10.77
CA GLY A 498 -11.26 -32.91 11.95
C GLY A 498 -10.58 -31.55 11.78
N GLU A 499 -10.14 -31.22 10.58
CA GLU A 499 -9.53 -29.93 10.22
C GLU A 499 -10.43 -29.18 9.23
N PHE A 500 -10.55 -27.86 9.42
CA PHE A 500 -11.22 -27.01 8.44
C PHE A 500 -10.27 -26.74 7.27
N LYS A 501 -10.75 -27.04 6.06
CA LYS A 501 -10.06 -26.75 4.82
C LYS A 501 -10.93 -25.89 3.93
N LEU A 502 -10.31 -25.12 3.04
CA LEU A 502 -11.03 -24.42 1.99
C LEU A 502 -11.69 -25.43 1.06
N ASP A 503 -12.92 -25.13 0.66
CA ASP A 503 -13.69 -25.93 -0.29
C ASP A 503 -13.87 -25.15 -1.60
N PHE A 504 -13.27 -25.66 -2.66
CA PHE A 504 -13.33 -25.08 -4.01
C PHE A 504 -14.32 -25.79 -4.93
N THR A 505 -15.12 -26.70 -4.42
CA THR A 505 -16.08 -27.48 -5.22
C THR A 505 -17.03 -26.55 -6.00
N ASP A 506 -17.64 -25.56 -5.31
CA ASP A 506 -18.52 -24.59 -5.96
C ASP A 506 -17.77 -23.62 -6.88
N VAL A 507 -16.50 -23.34 -6.60
CA VAL A 507 -15.62 -22.55 -7.48
C VAL A 507 -15.37 -23.30 -8.79
N ALA A 508 -14.97 -24.58 -8.72
CA ALA A 508 -14.75 -25.43 -9.88
C ALA A 508 -16.03 -25.60 -10.70
N ALA A 509 -17.18 -25.78 -10.03
CA ALA A 509 -18.48 -25.87 -10.71
C ALA A 509 -18.80 -24.58 -11.49
N LEU A 510 -18.56 -23.40 -10.89
CA LEU A 510 -18.78 -22.12 -11.55
C LEU A 510 -17.84 -21.94 -12.77
N PHE A 511 -16.55 -22.33 -12.64
CA PHE A 511 -15.65 -22.33 -13.80
C PHE A 511 -16.15 -23.25 -14.91
N GLY A 512 -16.67 -24.45 -14.58
CA GLY A 512 -17.28 -25.35 -15.55
C GLY A 512 -18.50 -24.76 -16.26
N GLU A 513 -19.37 -24.04 -15.53
CA GLU A 513 -20.51 -23.34 -16.12
C GLU A 513 -20.08 -22.21 -17.06
N VAL A 514 -19.05 -21.45 -16.70
CA VAL A 514 -18.49 -20.39 -17.55
C VAL A 514 -17.82 -20.98 -18.78
N TYR A 515 -17.06 -22.08 -18.61
CA TYR A 515 -16.40 -22.79 -19.71
C TYR A 515 -17.38 -23.30 -20.77
N ALA A 516 -18.50 -23.86 -20.34
CA ALA A 516 -19.54 -24.34 -21.27
C ALA A 516 -20.12 -23.21 -22.13
N ARG A 517 -20.09 -21.96 -21.68
CA ARG A 517 -20.63 -20.80 -22.40
C ARG A 517 -19.56 -19.98 -23.11
N SER A 518 -18.38 -19.87 -22.56
CA SER A 518 -17.26 -19.05 -23.04
C SER A 518 -15.93 -19.67 -22.60
N PRO A 519 -15.39 -20.65 -23.36
CA PRO A 519 -14.17 -21.36 -23.00
C PRO A 519 -12.97 -20.45 -22.79
N GLU A 520 -12.76 -19.46 -23.68
CA GLU A 520 -11.67 -18.48 -23.56
C GLU A 520 -11.75 -17.68 -22.23
N LYS A 521 -12.95 -17.18 -21.92
CA LYS A 521 -13.15 -16.44 -20.65
C LYS A 521 -12.84 -17.31 -19.44
N ALA A 522 -13.32 -18.55 -19.42
CA ALA A 522 -13.07 -19.46 -18.31
C ALA A 522 -11.58 -19.82 -18.18
N PHE A 523 -10.89 -20.02 -19.30
CA PHE A 523 -9.44 -20.25 -19.34
C PHE A 523 -8.67 -19.06 -18.75
N VAL A 524 -9.00 -17.84 -19.18
CA VAL A 524 -8.35 -16.61 -18.70
C VAL A 524 -8.67 -16.37 -17.23
N ASP A 525 -9.94 -16.48 -16.83
CA ASP A 525 -10.36 -16.25 -15.45
C ASP A 525 -9.74 -17.26 -14.47
N LEU A 526 -9.72 -18.55 -14.82
CA LEU A 526 -9.10 -19.58 -14.01
C LEU A 526 -7.58 -19.42 -13.94
N GLY A 527 -6.96 -19.13 -15.08
CA GLY A 527 -5.53 -18.88 -15.16
C GLY A 527 -5.10 -17.71 -14.27
N GLU A 528 -5.80 -16.58 -14.32
CA GLU A 528 -5.51 -15.44 -13.46
C GLU A 528 -5.88 -15.70 -11.98
N PHE A 529 -6.97 -16.42 -11.72
CA PHE A 529 -7.31 -16.84 -10.36
C PHE A 529 -6.17 -17.62 -9.71
N LEU A 530 -5.59 -18.58 -10.42
CA LEU A 530 -4.47 -19.39 -9.95
C LEU A 530 -3.16 -18.60 -9.88
N ALA A 531 -2.85 -17.79 -10.91
CA ALA A 531 -1.58 -17.06 -11.01
C ALA A 531 -1.43 -15.96 -9.96
N TYR A 532 -2.54 -15.31 -9.59
CA TYR A 532 -2.54 -14.15 -8.70
C TYR A 532 -3.13 -14.43 -7.31
N SER A 533 -3.76 -15.58 -7.07
CA SER A 533 -4.13 -15.98 -5.72
C SER A 533 -2.88 -16.33 -4.92
N LYS A 534 -2.77 -15.80 -3.69
CA LYS A 534 -1.68 -16.15 -2.75
C LYS A 534 -1.99 -17.43 -1.95
N ILE A 535 -2.85 -18.31 -2.44
CA ILE A 535 -3.16 -19.60 -1.85
C ILE A 535 -1.91 -20.46 -2.02
N SER A 536 -1.37 -21.01 -0.94
CA SER A 536 -0.13 -21.78 -1.00
C SER A 536 -0.32 -23.08 -1.81
N SER A 537 0.66 -23.42 -2.62
CA SER A 537 0.67 -24.62 -3.47
C SER A 537 0.59 -25.96 -2.71
N GLY A 538 0.63 -25.94 -1.38
CA GLY A 538 0.47 -27.11 -0.51
C GLY A 538 -0.98 -27.48 -0.15
N ASP A 539 -1.96 -26.67 -0.53
CA ASP A 539 -3.37 -26.99 -0.26
C ASP A 539 -3.94 -27.94 -1.34
N ASN A 540 -4.50 -29.07 -0.90
CA ASN A 540 -5.13 -30.05 -1.81
C ASN A 540 -6.23 -29.41 -2.71
N ALA A 541 -6.82 -28.33 -2.27
CA ALA A 541 -7.82 -27.58 -3.00
C ALA A 541 -7.26 -26.85 -4.23
N PHE A 542 -6.01 -26.37 -4.14
CA PHE A 542 -5.30 -25.76 -5.26
C PHE A 542 -5.00 -26.78 -6.37
N THR A 543 -4.78 -28.05 -5.98
CA THR A 543 -4.57 -29.14 -6.93
C THR A 543 -5.79 -29.40 -7.82
N GLU A 544 -7.02 -29.25 -7.29
CA GLU A 544 -8.24 -29.45 -8.07
C GLU A 544 -8.38 -28.38 -9.17
N LEU A 545 -8.20 -27.11 -8.82
CA LEU A 545 -8.29 -26.01 -9.79
C LEU A 545 -7.13 -26.00 -10.79
N SER A 546 -5.91 -26.35 -10.38
CA SER A 546 -4.78 -26.47 -11.29
C SER A 546 -4.95 -27.65 -12.26
N SER A 547 -5.51 -28.76 -11.80
CA SER A 547 -5.87 -29.88 -12.69
C SER A 547 -6.96 -29.50 -13.70
N LEU A 548 -7.93 -28.67 -13.26
CA LEU A 548 -8.95 -28.13 -14.17
C LEU A 548 -8.33 -27.20 -15.22
N MET A 549 -7.36 -26.36 -14.84
CA MET A 549 -6.63 -25.49 -15.75
C MET A 549 -5.83 -26.31 -16.79
N ALA A 550 -5.14 -27.36 -16.33
CA ALA A 550 -4.42 -28.26 -17.24
C ALA A 550 -5.38 -28.93 -18.22
N GLN A 551 -6.59 -29.35 -17.79
CA GLN A 551 -7.61 -29.90 -18.66
C GLN A 551 -8.10 -28.87 -19.69
N TYR A 552 -8.37 -27.62 -19.29
CA TYR A 552 -8.74 -26.55 -20.24
C TYR A 552 -7.62 -26.27 -21.25
N SER A 553 -6.37 -26.36 -20.83
CA SER A 553 -5.22 -26.24 -21.72
C SER A 553 -5.19 -27.35 -22.77
N LEU A 554 -5.41 -28.61 -22.35
CA LEU A 554 -5.51 -29.75 -23.26
C LEU A 554 -6.68 -29.62 -24.26
N ASP A 555 -7.85 -29.20 -23.78
CA ASP A 555 -9.01 -28.98 -24.64
C ASP A 555 -8.75 -27.86 -25.66
N ALA A 556 -8.05 -26.80 -25.24
CA ALA A 556 -7.65 -25.71 -26.13
C ALA A 556 -6.65 -26.17 -27.21
N VAL A 557 -5.67 -27.05 -26.84
CA VAL A 557 -4.76 -27.65 -27.81
C VAL A 557 -5.54 -28.52 -28.82
N ASN A 558 -6.41 -29.39 -28.32
CA ASN A 558 -7.19 -30.30 -29.17
C ASN A 558 -8.13 -29.54 -30.13
N SER A 559 -8.60 -28.35 -29.75
CA SER A 559 -9.43 -27.47 -30.59
C SER A 559 -8.62 -26.48 -31.43
N GLY A 560 -7.29 -26.41 -31.26
CA GLY A 560 -6.41 -25.48 -31.97
C GLY A 560 -6.56 -24.01 -31.52
N THR A 561 -7.07 -23.77 -30.29
CA THR A 561 -7.30 -22.42 -29.75
C THR A 561 -6.31 -22.05 -28.63
N PHE A 562 -5.34 -22.92 -28.31
CA PHE A 562 -4.45 -22.74 -27.18
C PHE A 562 -3.62 -21.44 -27.26
N GLU A 563 -3.00 -21.16 -28.41
CA GLU A 563 -2.20 -19.94 -28.59
C GLU A 563 -3.02 -18.67 -28.36
N GLN A 564 -4.25 -18.64 -28.90
CA GLN A 564 -5.18 -17.52 -28.68
C GLN A 564 -5.49 -17.33 -27.20
N TYR A 565 -5.79 -18.42 -26.47
CA TYR A 565 -6.15 -18.36 -25.05
C TYR A 565 -4.93 -18.03 -24.18
N ALA A 566 -3.76 -18.55 -24.52
CA ALA A 566 -2.50 -18.24 -23.84
C ALA A 566 -2.10 -16.77 -24.03
N GLU A 567 -2.28 -16.21 -25.24
CA GLU A 567 -2.07 -14.79 -25.51
C GLU A 567 -3.06 -13.93 -24.70
N ALA A 568 -4.34 -14.31 -24.68
CA ALA A 568 -5.37 -13.62 -23.89
C ALA A 568 -5.09 -13.68 -22.38
N LEU A 569 -4.59 -14.82 -21.87
CA LEU A 569 -4.17 -14.97 -20.48
C LEU A 569 -2.91 -14.14 -20.18
N GLY A 570 -1.98 -14.08 -21.12
CA GLY A 570 -0.75 -13.32 -21.03
C GLY A 570 0.43 -14.10 -20.44
N LYS A 571 1.61 -13.72 -20.88
CA LYS A 571 2.88 -14.42 -20.60
C LYS A 571 3.17 -14.56 -19.10
N GLU A 572 2.99 -13.50 -18.34
CA GLU A 572 3.29 -13.50 -16.90
C GLU A 572 2.43 -14.51 -16.12
N ALA A 573 1.12 -14.53 -16.38
CA ALA A 573 0.23 -15.49 -15.75
C ALA A 573 0.57 -16.94 -16.16
N MET A 574 0.89 -17.17 -17.44
CA MET A 574 1.35 -18.47 -17.93
C MET A 574 2.63 -18.92 -17.22
N GLU A 575 3.61 -18.04 -17.04
CA GLU A 575 4.86 -18.34 -16.32
C GLU A 575 4.60 -18.66 -14.83
N LYS A 576 3.73 -17.90 -14.15
CA LYS A 576 3.35 -18.16 -12.75
C LYS A 576 2.66 -19.52 -12.58
N LEU A 577 1.91 -19.97 -13.58
CA LEU A 577 1.28 -21.29 -13.59
C LEU A 577 2.29 -22.43 -13.90
N GLY A 578 3.51 -22.10 -14.30
CA GLY A 578 4.47 -23.09 -14.81
C GLY A 578 4.08 -23.65 -16.19
N HIS A 579 3.11 -23.04 -16.86
CA HIS A 579 2.74 -23.40 -18.24
C HIS A 579 3.79 -22.87 -19.20
N LYS A 580 4.25 -23.72 -20.13
CA LYS A 580 5.33 -23.36 -21.06
C LYS A 580 5.04 -23.86 -22.46
N THR A 581 5.44 -23.06 -23.42
CA THR A 581 5.46 -23.45 -24.83
C THR A 581 6.90 -23.30 -25.32
N GLY A 582 7.46 -24.38 -25.85
CA GLY A 582 8.75 -24.38 -26.53
C GLY A 582 8.67 -23.77 -27.93
N THR A 583 9.74 -23.90 -28.68
CA THR A 583 9.95 -23.29 -29.98
C THR A 583 9.96 -24.33 -31.11
N GLU A 584 10.57 -24.00 -32.25
CA GLU A 584 10.85 -24.94 -33.35
C GLU A 584 12.24 -25.62 -33.22
N LYS A 585 12.88 -25.50 -32.04
CA LYS A 585 14.24 -26.01 -31.77
C LYS A 585 14.22 -26.91 -30.56
N ASP A 586 15.29 -27.66 -30.36
CA ASP A 586 15.51 -28.48 -29.17
C ASP A 586 15.46 -27.59 -27.92
N ASP A 587 14.43 -27.79 -27.09
CA ASP A 587 14.16 -26.99 -25.88
C ASP A 587 14.37 -27.85 -24.61
N THR A 588 14.67 -27.17 -23.51
CA THR A 588 14.65 -27.77 -22.18
C THR A 588 13.68 -27.01 -21.30
N LEU A 589 12.57 -27.64 -20.95
CA LEU A 589 11.44 -27.00 -20.27
C LEU A 589 11.21 -27.65 -18.90
N TYR A 590 10.98 -26.80 -17.90
CA TYR A 590 10.72 -27.24 -16.54
C TYR A 590 9.41 -26.65 -16.03
N GLY A 591 8.54 -27.46 -15.42
CA GLY A 591 7.35 -27.06 -14.71
C GLY A 591 7.62 -26.58 -13.27
N ASN A 592 6.65 -26.80 -12.40
CA ASN A 592 6.73 -26.53 -10.96
C ASN A 592 5.87 -27.56 -10.18
N GLU A 593 5.55 -27.30 -8.91
CA GLU A 593 4.76 -28.22 -8.06
C GLU A 593 3.23 -28.17 -8.36
N LEU A 594 2.78 -27.40 -9.34
CA LEU A 594 1.38 -27.33 -9.76
C LEU A 594 1.12 -28.29 -10.91
N ALA A 595 -0.16 -28.56 -11.22
CA ALA A 595 -0.54 -29.24 -12.46
C ALA A 595 -0.24 -28.32 -13.66
N ASN A 596 0.81 -28.63 -14.40
CA ASN A 596 1.29 -27.81 -15.52
C ASN A 596 0.80 -28.34 -16.87
N PHE A 597 0.74 -27.44 -17.84
CA PHE A 597 0.67 -27.77 -19.26
C PHE A 597 1.96 -27.31 -19.94
N ILE A 598 2.75 -28.23 -20.48
CA ILE A 598 4.02 -27.93 -21.15
C ILE A 598 4.04 -28.58 -22.52
N THR A 599 4.26 -27.80 -23.56
CA THR A 599 4.45 -28.28 -24.92
C THR A 599 5.83 -27.92 -25.45
N GLY A 600 6.56 -28.90 -26.01
CA GLY A 600 7.88 -28.71 -26.58
C GLY A 600 7.87 -27.95 -27.90
N GLY A 601 6.97 -28.32 -28.79
CA GLY A 601 6.88 -27.72 -30.13
C GLY A 601 7.48 -28.60 -31.21
N ALA A 602 8.51 -28.14 -31.87
CA ALA A 602 9.28 -28.94 -32.81
C ALA A 602 10.76 -28.97 -32.36
N GLY A 603 11.44 -30.09 -32.61
CA GLY A 603 12.80 -30.33 -32.14
C GLY A 603 12.84 -31.54 -31.22
N ASP A 604 14.03 -31.93 -30.77
CA ASP A 604 14.21 -33.01 -29.79
C ASP A 604 14.20 -32.38 -28.38
N ASP A 605 13.02 -32.36 -27.73
CA ASP A 605 12.79 -31.61 -26.52
C ASP A 605 12.99 -32.45 -25.23
N ALA A 606 13.44 -31.78 -24.17
CA ALA A 606 13.52 -32.35 -22.84
C ALA A 606 12.55 -31.59 -21.89
N ILE A 607 11.50 -32.26 -21.43
CA ILE A 607 10.44 -31.67 -20.61
C ILE A 607 10.36 -32.39 -19.27
N SER A 608 10.40 -31.63 -18.16
CA SER A 608 10.18 -32.15 -16.81
C SER A 608 9.03 -31.36 -16.14
N GLY A 609 7.94 -32.06 -15.75
CA GLY A 609 6.80 -31.46 -15.06
C GLY A 609 7.07 -31.14 -13.59
N TYR A 610 7.96 -31.86 -12.91
CA TYR A 610 8.19 -31.93 -11.48
C TYR A 610 6.99 -32.52 -10.72
N GLY A 611 6.33 -31.73 -9.87
CA GLY A 611 5.21 -32.17 -9.06
C GLY A 611 3.87 -31.72 -9.61
N GLY A 612 2.79 -32.42 -9.20
CA GLY A 612 1.45 -32.11 -9.72
C GLY A 612 0.96 -33.17 -10.72
N ASN A 613 -0.21 -32.93 -11.30
CA ASN A 613 -0.78 -33.77 -12.36
C ASN A 613 -0.56 -33.09 -13.72
N ASP A 614 0.66 -33.24 -14.25
CA ASP A 614 1.09 -32.51 -15.42
C ASP A 614 0.58 -33.11 -16.74
N ILE A 615 0.40 -32.25 -17.73
CA ILE A 615 0.16 -32.62 -19.11
C ILE A 615 1.37 -32.17 -19.93
N LEU A 616 2.17 -33.15 -20.35
CA LEU A 616 3.38 -32.93 -21.13
C LEU A 616 3.13 -33.36 -22.58
N HIS A 617 3.41 -32.47 -23.52
CA HIS A 617 3.26 -32.70 -24.94
C HIS A 617 4.60 -32.38 -25.63
N GLY A 618 5.32 -33.39 -26.08
CA GLY A 618 6.61 -33.21 -26.75
C GLY A 618 6.48 -32.41 -28.04
N GLY A 619 5.58 -32.87 -28.90
CA GLY A 619 5.40 -32.26 -30.21
C GLY A 619 5.98 -33.09 -31.34
N SER A 620 6.74 -32.47 -32.24
CA SER A 620 7.40 -33.20 -33.34
C SER A 620 8.90 -33.30 -33.10
N GLY A 621 9.42 -34.52 -33.05
CA GLY A 621 10.85 -34.83 -32.76
C GLY A 621 10.98 -36.07 -31.91
N ASN A 622 12.17 -36.25 -31.33
CA ASN A 622 12.45 -37.32 -30.36
C ASN A 622 12.53 -36.73 -28.95
N ASP A 623 11.38 -36.65 -28.32
CA ASP A 623 11.22 -35.90 -27.05
C ASP A 623 11.47 -36.79 -25.83
N THR A 624 11.98 -36.20 -24.75
CA THR A 624 12.13 -36.82 -23.44
C THR A 624 11.18 -36.13 -22.45
N LEU A 625 10.19 -36.88 -21.95
CA LEU A 625 9.20 -36.40 -20.99
C LEU A 625 9.38 -37.08 -19.63
N GLN A 626 9.43 -36.28 -18.53
CA GLN A 626 9.65 -36.77 -17.18
C GLN A 626 8.68 -36.14 -16.18
#